data_b313d51436c8c539631da31e96b1c80e
#
_entry.id   b313d51436c8c539631da31e96b1c80e
#
_cell.length_a   1.000
_cell.length_b   1.000
_cell.length_c   1.000
_cell.angle_alpha   90.00
_cell.angle_beta   90.00
_cell.angle_gamma   90.00
#
_symmetry.space_group_name_H-M   'P 1'
#
loop_
_entity.id
_entity.type
_entity.pdbx_description
1 polymer ?
#
loop_
_entity_poly.entity_id
_entity_poly.type
_entity_poly.pdbx_seq_one_letter_code
_entity_poly.pdbx_strand_id
1 'polypeptide(L)'
;MSNFTNPDMVGLGTKWLEKYISQYRQKYVPYSKYIVKSGVDSVSVLDLSSNTVLLSFWVIPQNLNSDYFSSWEGIQDDGRIKCEWVVSFYLDNNYDNTAKLYVTSVMSSEDYGLKQYYAQQGIDSGGDTEITSNSNKDQLANYSIKDNSLLVTYDREKYISVPVSYSYLLYEPNSSTTLKEGSYMITTEKTAFVYGGKTVNNTKIPVTVVYSDDKGENWTTCELDKIYTADYYYVKFFDSDNGVIVCGYAKSNDTNESSRIYSTSNGGESWDIVGSGPATNIIKGVVYVSSDVGFFCYDYVEGMDSNLYKTDDGGKTFAKVMLEEQELDSSAANPQGQETETKTDSGKNGIDSSEQLRWSDVYKEALTPVVDSTGIITIYLTQGKNAVYNDGKTAAKYQSSDKGSTWKYIGQVEIKD
;
A
#
# COMPACT_ATOMS: atom_id res chain seq x y z
N MET A 1 -28.84 -10.79 -4.93
CA MET A 1 -27.74 -9.93 -4.48
C MET A 1 -26.49 -10.77 -4.57
N SER A 2 -25.67 -10.56 -5.56
CA SER A 2 -24.41 -11.32 -5.74
C SER A 2 -23.38 -10.78 -4.76
N ASN A 3 -22.92 -11.64 -3.87
CA ASN A 3 -21.84 -11.38 -2.95
C ASN A 3 -20.58 -11.02 -3.74
N PHE A 4 -20.12 -9.79 -3.67
CA PHE A 4 -18.78 -9.44 -4.08
C PHE A 4 -17.81 -10.03 -3.05
N THR A 5 -17.33 -11.22 -3.36
CA THR A 5 -16.14 -11.78 -2.73
C THR A 5 -14.94 -10.93 -3.16
N ASN A 6 -13.93 -10.77 -2.28
CA ASN A 6 -12.62 -10.21 -2.65
C ASN A 6 -12.23 -10.74 -4.04
N PRO A 7 -11.78 -9.86 -4.95
CA PRO A 7 -11.37 -10.31 -6.26
C PRO A 7 -10.31 -11.39 -6.07
N ASP A 8 -10.53 -12.54 -6.69
CA ASP A 8 -9.52 -13.59 -6.79
C ASP A 8 -8.34 -13.03 -7.60
N MET A 9 -7.41 -12.36 -6.90
CA MET A 9 -6.26 -11.68 -7.50
C MET A 9 -5.37 -12.67 -8.26
N VAL A 10 -5.26 -13.91 -7.81
CA VAL A 10 -4.55 -14.97 -8.52
C VAL A 10 -5.25 -15.30 -9.82
N GLY A 11 -6.55 -15.54 -9.78
CA GLY A 11 -7.35 -15.78 -10.98
C GLY A 11 -7.40 -14.58 -11.93
N LEU A 12 -7.41 -13.36 -11.40
CA LEU A 12 -7.38 -12.14 -12.21
C LEU A 12 -6.00 -11.95 -12.87
N GLY A 13 -4.92 -12.14 -12.14
CA GLY A 13 -3.55 -12.10 -12.66
C GLY A 13 -3.35 -13.15 -13.77
N THR A 14 -3.82 -14.37 -13.55
CA THR A 14 -3.77 -15.45 -14.54
C THR A 14 -4.53 -15.08 -15.81
N LYS A 15 -5.79 -14.63 -15.70
CA LYS A 15 -6.62 -14.22 -16.83
C LYS A 15 -6.03 -13.03 -17.59
N TRP A 16 -5.47 -12.08 -16.86
CA TRP A 16 -4.78 -10.94 -17.48
C TRP A 16 -3.58 -11.42 -18.30
N LEU A 17 -2.73 -12.27 -17.73
CA LEU A 17 -1.55 -12.79 -18.41
C LEU A 17 -1.94 -13.58 -19.66
N GLU A 18 -2.93 -14.47 -19.57
CA GLU A 18 -3.45 -15.21 -20.72
C GLU A 18 -3.92 -14.27 -21.84
N LYS A 19 -4.69 -13.22 -21.47
CA LYS A 19 -5.15 -12.21 -22.42
C LYS A 19 -3.98 -11.42 -23.01
N TYR A 20 -3.00 -11.03 -22.18
CA TYR A 20 -1.80 -10.33 -22.63
C TYR A 20 -0.99 -11.16 -23.62
N ILE A 21 -0.71 -12.42 -23.30
CA ILE A 21 0.02 -13.33 -24.20
C ILE A 21 -0.78 -13.62 -25.47
N SER A 22 -2.11 -13.70 -25.40
CA SER A 22 -2.94 -13.95 -26.57
C SER A 22 -2.80 -12.88 -27.67
N GLN A 23 -2.43 -11.65 -27.32
CA GLN A 23 -2.18 -10.58 -28.28
C GLN A 23 -1.00 -10.89 -29.20
N TYR A 24 -0.01 -11.64 -28.69
CA TYR A 24 1.18 -12.06 -29.46
C TYR A 24 0.94 -13.32 -30.32
N ARG A 25 -0.28 -13.83 -30.34
CA ARG A 25 -0.70 -15.01 -31.15
C ARG A 25 -1.69 -14.66 -32.23
N GLN A 26 -1.97 -13.38 -32.43
CA GLN A 26 -2.90 -12.95 -33.48
C GLN A 26 -2.26 -13.08 -34.86
N LYS A 27 -3.09 -13.34 -35.88
CA LYS A 27 -2.67 -13.61 -37.26
C LYS A 27 -1.78 -12.50 -37.88
N TYR A 28 -1.95 -11.27 -37.42
CA TYR A 28 -1.24 -10.11 -37.95
C TYR A 28 0.02 -9.74 -37.14
N VAL A 29 0.33 -10.50 -36.10
CA VAL A 29 1.53 -10.23 -35.28
C VAL A 29 2.78 -10.58 -36.10
N PRO A 30 3.77 -9.65 -36.18
CA PRO A 30 5.02 -9.91 -36.88
C PRO A 30 5.75 -11.13 -36.33
N TYR A 31 6.46 -11.84 -37.20
CA TYR A 31 7.25 -13.02 -36.84
C TYR A 31 8.20 -12.77 -35.65
N SER A 32 8.82 -11.56 -35.59
CA SER A 32 9.71 -11.16 -34.50
C SER A 32 9.04 -11.01 -33.14
N LYS A 33 7.69 -10.92 -33.10
CA LYS A 33 6.90 -10.74 -31.87
C LYS A 33 5.99 -11.90 -31.56
N TYR A 34 5.95 -12.92 -32.42
CA TYR A 34 5.01 -14.02 -32.29
C TYR A 34 5.45 -15.01 -31.21
N ILE A 35 4.53 -15.35 -30.30
CA ILE A 35 4.74 -16.35 -29.23
C ILE A 35 4.10 -17.67 -29.65
N VAL A 36 4.90 -18.72 -29.80
CA VAL A 36 4.46 -20.06 -30.19
C VAL A 36 3.82 -20.79 -29.02
N LYS A 37 4.48 -20.75 -27.88
CA LYS A 37 4.03 -21.42 -26.65
C LYS A 37 4.21 -20.52 -25.43
N SER A 38 3.44 -20.75 -24.42
CA SER A 38 3.60 -20.13 -23.11
C SER A 38 3.06 -21.05 -22.02
N GLY A 39 3.49 -20.88 -20.82
CA GLY A 39 2.94 -21.52 -19.63
C GLY A 39 3.08 -20.61 -18.43
N VAL A 40 2.24 -20.80 -17.46
CA VAL A 40 2.25 -20.10 -16.17
C VAL A 40 2.85 -21.06 -15.16
N ASP A 41 3.93 -20.65 -14.52
CA ASP A 41 4.56 -21.45 -13.46
C ASP A 41 3.88 -21.15 -12.12
N SER A 42 3.68 -19.87 -11.80
CA SER A 42 2.95 -19.47 -10.60
C SER A 42 2.35 -18.06 -10.73
N VAL A 43 1.32 -17.81 -9.94
CA VAL A 43 0.75 -16.48 -9.71
C VAL A 43 0.58 -16.33 -8.21
N SER A 44 1.21 -15.34 -7.63
CA SER A 44 1.11 -15.06 -6.20
C SER A 44 0.76 -13.60 -5.95
N VAL A 45 0.03 -13.35 -4.87
CA VAL A 45 -0.27 -11.98 -4.45
C VAL A 45 0.93 -11.46 -3.69
N LEU A 46 1.53 -10.37 -4.16
CA LEU A 46 2.62 -9.68 -3.46
C LEU A 46 2.07 -8.72 -2.41
N ASP A 47 1.03 -7.97 -2.79
CA ASP A 47 0.42 -6.99 -1.92
C ASP A 47 -1.07 -6.88 -2.27
N LEU A 48 -1.90 -7.24 -1.29
CA LEU A 48 -3.36 -7.14 -1.43
C LEU A 48 -3.85 -5.70 -1.39
N SER A 49 -3.17 -4.83 -0.65
CA SER A 49 -3.59 -3.43 -0.49
C SER A 49 -3.43 -2.64 -1.79
N SER A 50 -2.38 -2.93 -2.54
CA SER A 50 -2.13 -2.36 -3.87
C SER A 50 -2.63 -3.24 -5.02
N ASN A 51 -3.36 -4.32 -4.72
CA ASN A 51 -3.80 -5.31 -5.72
C ASN A 51 -2.65 -5.75 -6.64
N THR A 52 -1.49 -6.04 -6.07
CA THR A 52 -0.26 -6.36 -6.80
C THR A 52 -0.01 -7.86 -6.76
N VAL A 53 0.26 -8.44 -7.92
CA VAL A 53 0.57 -9.86 -8.08
C VAL A 53 1.94 -10.04 -8.72
N LEU A 54 2.61 -11.12 -8.34
CA LEU A 54 3.78 -11.65 -9.02
C LEU A 54 3.33 -12.76 -9.97
N LEU A 55 3.72 -12.65 -11.22
CA LEU A 55 3.46 -13.61 -12.28
C LEU A 55 4.80 -14.25 -12.68
N SER A 56 4.97 -15.52 -12.40
CA SER A 56 6.07 -16.32 -12.92
C SER A 56 5.55 -17.17 -14.07
N PHE A 57 6.12 -16.98 -15.26
CA PHE A 57 5.67 -17.64 -16.48
C PHE A 57 6.81 -17.78 -17.48
N TRP A 58 6.57 -18.52 -18.54
CA TRP A 58 7.53 -18.66 -19.61
C TRP A 58 6.84 -18.54 -20.97
N VAL A 59 7.60 -18.09 -21.96
CA VAL A 59 7.20 -18.03 -23.37
C VAL A 59 8.25 -18.65 -24.25
N ILE A 60 7.82 -19.20 -25.40
CA ILE A 60 8.68 -19.59 -26.51
C ILE A 60 8.34 -18.69 -27.68
N PRO A 61 9.16 -17.72 -28.03
CA PRO A 61 8.96 -16.90 -29.23
C PRO A 61 9.24 -17.70 -30.52
N GLN A 62 8.63 -17.30 -31.60
CA GLN A 62 8.89 -17.87 -32.93
C GLN A 62 10.33 -17.55 -33.40
N ASN A 63 10.88 -16.40 -33.00
CA ASN A 63 12.23 -15.99 -33.27
C ASN A 63 12.94 -15.67 -31.94
N LEU A 64 13.81 -16.59 -31.49
CA LEU A 64 14.59 -16.46 -30.26
C LEU A 64 15.65 -15.31 -30.33
N ASN A 65 16.07 -14.94 -31.54
CA ASN A 65 17.04 -13.87 -31.74
C ASN A 65 16.38 -12.50 -31.96
N SER A 66 15.12 -12.36 -31.59
CA SER A 66 14.42 -11.10 -31.74
C SER A 66 14.77 -10.14 -30.61
N ASP A 67 15.27 -8.97 -30.96
CA ASP A 67 15.53 -7.87 -30.02
C ASP A 67 14.27 -7.46 -29.22
N TYR A 68 13.08 -7.80 -29.74
CA TYR A 68 11.81 -7.48 -29.07
C TYR A 68 11.69 -8.15 -27.70
N PHE A 69 12.23 -9.36 -27.55
CA PHE A 69 12.18 -10.11 -26.30
C PHE A 69 13.43 -9.91 -25.43
N SER A 70 14.37 -9.08 -25.85
CA SER A 70 15.61 -8.82 -25.09
C SER A 70 15.37 -8.16 -23.72
N SER A 71 14.25 -7.44 -23.59
CA SER A 71 13.80 -6.85 -22.32
C SER A 71 12.95 -7.79 -21.46
N TRP A 72 12.62 -8.97 -21.98
CA TRP A 72 12.00 -10.02 -21.21
C TRP A 72 13.11 -10.86 -20.59
N GLU A 73 12.91 -11.41 -19.41
CA GLU A 73 14.01 -12.05 -18.67
C GLU A 73 14.71 -13.21 -19.41
N GLY A 74 15.72 -13.79 -18.81
CA GLY A 74 16.73 -14.59 -19.48
C GLY A 74 16.26 -15.81 -20.30
N ILE A 75 16.87 -16.00 -21.47
CA ILE A 75 16.65 -17.18 -22.34
C ILE A 75 17.26 -18.40 -21.66
N GLN A 76 16.48 -19.47 -21.53
CA GLN A 76 16.93 -20.77 -21.02
C GLN A 76 17.47 -21.64 -22.17
N ASP A 77 18.27 -22.65 -21.84
CA ASP A 77 18.88 -23.59 -22.79
C ASP A 77 17.86 -24.34 -23.67
N ASP A 78 16.63 -24.47 -23.18
CA ASP A 78 15.52 -25.12 -23.91
C ASP A 78 14.72 -24.17 -24.81
N GLY A 79 15.19 -22.92 -24.97
CA GLY A 79 14.56 -21.89 -25.80
C GLY A 79 13.33 -21.23 -25.14
N ARG A 80 13.08 -21.47 -23.87
CA ARG A 80 12.09 -20.71 -23.11
C ARG A 80 12.69 -19.41 -22.61
N ILE A 81 11.90 -18.36 -22.63
CA ILE A 81 12.18 -17.13 -21.90
C ILE A 81 11.36 -17.20 -20.63
N LYS A 82 12.03 -17.32 -19.50
CA LYS A 82 11.37 -17.22 -18.18
C LYS A 82 11.21 -15.75 -17.82
N CYS A 83 10.03 -15.42 -17.33
CA CYS A 83 9.65 -14.07 -16.98
C CYS A 83 9.06 -14.06 -15.57
N GLU A 84 9.46 -13.08 -14.79
CA GLU A 84 8.86 -12.75 -13.51
C GLU A 84 8.40 -11.29 -13.54
N TRP A 85 7.09 -11.08 -13.62
CA TRP A 85 6.53 -9.75 -13.70
C TRP A 85 5.67 -9.43 -12.49
N VAL A 86 5.84 -8.23 -12.00
CA VAL A 86 4.98 -7.65 -10.98
C VAL A 86 3.95 -6.79 -11.67
N VAL A 87 2.68 -7.12 -11.43
CA VAL A 87 1.54 -6.43 -12.05
C VAL A 87 0.63 -5.89 -10.95
N SER A 88 0.41 -4.59 -10.98
CA SER A 88 -0.54 -3.93 -10.09
C SER A 88 -1.83 -3.61 -10.82
N PHE A 89 -2.95 -3.72 -10.10
CA PHE A 89 -4.29 -3.50 -10.64
C PHE A 89 -5.02 -2.44 -9.84
N TYR A 90 -5.82 -1.65 -10.53
CA TYR A 90 -6.83 -0.79 -9.93
C TYR A 90 -8.21 -1.39 -10.17
N LEU A 91 -8.99 -1.52 -9.12
CA LEU A 91 -10.37 -2.01 -9.20
C LEU A 91 -11.34 -0.82 -9.13
N ASP A 92 -12.01 -0.54 -10.23
CA ASP A 92 -13.08 0.45 -10.29
C ASP A 92 -14.42 -0.21 -9.96
N ASN A 93 -14.95 0.11 -8.79
CA ASN A 93 -16.26 -0.32 -8.34
C ASN A 93 -17.33 0.68 -8.81
N ASN A 94 -17.62 0.71 -10.10
CA ASN A 94 -18.70 1.53 -10.63
C ASN A 94 -20.07 1.02 -10.16
N TYR A 95 -21.03 1.95 -10.04
CA TYR A 95 -22.39 1.78 -9.51
C TYR A 95 -23.28 0.72 -10.21
N ASP A 96 -22.80 0.06 -11.24
CA ASP A 96 -23.57 -0.87 -12.08
C ASP A 96 -23.34 -2.36 -11.76
N ASN A 97 -22.84 -2.69 -10.57
CA ASN A 97 -22.50 -4.07 -10.16
C ASN A 97 -21.46 -4.77 -11.07
N THR A 98 -20.70 -4.03 -11.88
CA THR A 98 -19.59 -4.56 -12.66
C THR A 98 -18.29 -3.90 -12.22
N ALA A 99 -17.42 -4.68 -11.58
CA ALA A 99 -16.08 -4.21 -11.28
C ALA A 99 -15.24 -4.19 -12.56
N LYS A 100 -14.65 -3.05 -12.90
CA LYS A 100 -13.66 -2.93 -13.97
C LYS A 100 -12.26 -2.98 -13.36
N LEU A 101 -11.43 -3.84 -13.92
CA LEU A 101 -10.05 -3.99 -13.53
C LEU A 101 -9.15 -3.29 -14.55
N TYR A 102 -8.33 -2.38 -14.09
CA TYR A 102 -7.33 -1.69 -14.89
C TYR A 102 -5.94 -2.10 -14.41
N VAL A 103 -5.03 -2.37 -15.35
CA VAL A 103 -3.63 -2.56 -15.03
C VAL A 103 -2.99 -1.20 -14.87
N THR A 104 -2.42 -0.93 -13.70
CA THR A 104 -1.76 0.33 -13.39
C THR A 104 -0.26 0.26 -13.58
N SER A 105 0.32 -0.94 -13.45
CA SER A 105 1.76 -1.14 -13.62
C SER A 105 2.05 -2.56 -14.07
N VAL A 106 3.06 -2.71 -14.94
CA VAL A 106 3.70 -3.98 -15.31
C VAL A 106 5.20 -3.72 -15.29
N MET A 107 5.92 -4.41 -14.43
CA MET A 107 7.37 -4.27 -14.27
C MET A 107 8.00 -5.66 -14.26
N SER A 108 9.27 -5.76 -14.68
CA SER A 108 10.06 -6.96 -14.39
C SER A 108 10.24 -7.11 -12.87
N SER A 109 10.54 -8.31 -12.41
CA SER A 109 10.85 -8.54 -11.00
C SER A 109 12.08 -7.72 -10.55
N GLU A 110 13.02 -7.50 -11.46
CA GLU A 110 14.22 -6.68 -11.23
C GLU A 110 13.89 -5.19 -11.10
N ASP A 111 13.08 -4.63 -12.03
CA ASP A 111 12.67 -3.22 -12.01
C ASP A 111 11.78 -2.89 -10.80
N TYR A 112 10.99 -3.85 -10.35
CA TYR A 112 10.21 -3.74 -9.13
C TYR A 112 11.09 -3.81 -7.88
N GLY A 113 12.32 -4.29 -8.01
CA GLY A 113 13.23 -4.50 -6.89
C GLY A 113 12.86 -5.75 -6.07
N LEU A 114 12.34 -6.80 -6.72
CA LEU A 114 11.83 -7.99 -6.02
C LEU A 114 12.93 -8.72 -5.23
N LYS A 115 14.18 -8.74 -5.71
CA LYS A 115 15.33 -9.28 -4.96
C LYS A 115 15.54 -8.53 -3.65
N GLN A 116 15.47 -7.21 -3.71
CA GLN A 116 15.53 -6.36 -2.53
C GLN A 116 14.26 -6.55 -1.69
N TYR A 117 13.11 -6.70 -2.27
CA TYR A 117 11.86 -7.06 -1.60
C TYR A 117 12.05 -8.34 -0.79
N TYR A 118 12.62 -9.37 -1.32
CA TYR A 118 12.86 -10.62 -0.61
C TYR A 118 13.99 -10.50 0.43
N ALA A 119 15.09 -9.82 0.11
CA ALA A 119 16.21 -9.64 1.05
C ALA A 119 15.81 -8.93 2.34
N GLN A 120 14.82 -8.03 2.31
CA GLN A 120 14.34 -7.30 3.48
C GLN A 120 13.30 -8.07 4.28
N GLN A 121 12.63 -9.01 3.62
CA GLN A 121 11.82 -10.00 4.33
C GLN A 121 12.69 -11.07 5.02
N GLY A 122 14.02 -10.87 5.07
CA GLY A 122 14.96 -11.85 5.59
C GLY A 122 15.23 -13.01 4.62
N ILE A 123 14.89 -12.83 3.35
CA ILE A 123 15.02 -13.82 2.29
C ILE A 123 16.35 -13.57 1.58
N ASP A 124 17.35 -14.39 1.83
CA ASP A 124 18.65 -14.30 1.16
C ASP A 124 18.52 -14.66 -0.33
N SER A 125 18.57 -13.63 -1.20
CA SER A 125 18.60 -13.78 -2.65
C SER A 125 20.01 -14.06 -3.18
N GLY A 126 20.82 -14.80 -2.44
CA GLY A 126 22.15 -15.26 -2.86
C GLY A 126 22.06 -16.06 -4.15
N GLY A 127 22.87 -15.68 -5.14
CA GLY A 127 22.85 -16.15 -6.52
C GLY A 127 22.73 -17.66 -6.69
N ASP A 128 22.09 -18.07 -7.79
CA ASP A 128 22.02 -19.41 -8.37
C ASP A 128 21.87 -20.58 -7.39
N THR A 129 20.97 -20.51 -6.43
CA THR A 129 20.59 -21.64 -5.61
C THR A 129 19.09 -21.68 -5.44
N GLU A 130 18.56 -22.87 -5.60
CA GLU A 130 17.19 -23.27 -5.35
C GLU A 130 16.54 -22.41 -4.26
N ILE A 131 15.41 -21.80 -4.60
CA ILE A 131 14.56 -21.10 -3.64
C ILE A 131 14.27 -22.08 -2.51
N THR A 132 15.03 -21.95 -1.42
CA THR A 132 14.79 -22.77 -0.25
C THR A 132 13.41 -22.43 0.30
N SER A 133 12.66 -23.45 0.64
CA SER A 133 11.23 -23.45 1.00
C SER A 133 10.79 -22.53 2.14
N ASN A 134 11.69 -21.75 2.73
CA ASN A 134 11.38 -20.85 3.84
C ASN A 134 10.90 -19.46 3.42
N SER A 135 11.35 -18.96 2.26
CA SER A 135 11.01 -17.61 1.77
C SER A 135 9.60 -17.50 1.20
N ASN A 136 9.05 -18.61 0.71
CA ASN A 136 7.68 -18.65 0.19
C ASN A 136 6.61 -18.73 1.29
N LYS A 137 6.99 -18.92 2.56
CA LYS A 137 6.01 -19.20 3.63
C LYS A 137 5.19 -17.97 4.00
N ASP A 138 5.79 -16.80 4.09
CA ASP A 138 5.06 -15.59 4.47
C ASP A 138 4.18 -15.06 3.34
N GLN A 139 4.55 -15.30 2.09
CA GLN A 139 3.70 -14.99 0.93
C GLN A 139 2.48 -15.89 0.81
N LEU A 140 2.51 -17.06 1.44
CA LEU A 140 1.37 -17.97 1.52
C LEU A 140 0.46 -17.63 2.70
N ALA A 141 0.96 -16.85 3.66
CA ALA A 141 0.21 -16.43 4.83
C ALA A 141 -0.87 -15.42 4.45
N ASN A 142 -2.12 -15.75 4.73
CA ASN A 142 -3.28 -14.92 4.35
C ASN A 142 -4.48 -15.25 5.22
N TYR A 143 -5.54 -14.43 5.09
CA TYR A 143 -6.83 -14.72 5.69
C TYR A 143 -7.87 -15.10 4.64
N SER A 144 -8.93 -15.75 5.11
CA SER A 144 -10.14 -16.02 4.35
C SER A 144 -11.35 -15.86 5.26
N ILE A 145 -12.44 -15.34 4.73
CA ILE A 145 -13.72 -15.29 5.44
C ILE A 145 -14.64 -16.30 4.77
N LYS A 146 -14.95 -17.36 5.49
CA LYS A 146 -15.78 -18.45 5.01
C LYS A 146 -16.75 -18.92 6.09
N ASP A 147 -18.00 -19.17 5.74
CA ASP A 147 -19.04 -19.68 6.65
C ASP A 147 -19.16 -18.88 7.96
N ASN A 148 -19.10 -17.53 7.84
CA ASN A 148 -19.12 -16.60 8.97
C ASN A 148 -17.93 -16.73 9.94
N SER A 149 -16.84 -17.32 9.51
CA SER A 149 -15.63 -17.47 10.31
C SER A 149 -14.44 -16.78 9.62
N LEU A 150 -13.61 -16.13 10.43
CA LEU A 150 -12.31 -15.67 9.99
C LEU A 150 -11.32 -16.83 10.11
N LEU A 151 -10.67 -17.14 9.01
CA LEU A 151 -9.68 -18.19 8.92
C LEU A 151 -8.33 -17.58 8.51
N VAL A 152 -7.23 -18.14 8.98
CA VAL A 152 -5.88 -17.85 8.51
C VAL A 152 -5.25 -19.10 7.93
N THR A 153 -4.37 -18.91 6.99
CA THR A 153 -3.54 -19.97 6.40
C THR A 153 -2.10 -19.50 6.30
N TYR A 154 -1.16 -20.43 6.36
CA TYR A 154 0.28 -20.16 6.22
C TYR A 154 0.89 -20.95 5.06
N ASP A 155 0.08 -21.80 4.41
CA ASP A 155 0.50 -22.71 3.34
C ASP A 155 -0.54 -22.78 2.22
N ARG A 156 -1.69 -22.09 2.38
CA ARG A 156 -2.89 -22.14 1.52
C ARG A 156 -3.59 -23.50 1.46
N GLU A 157 -3.12 -24.46 2.21
CA GLU A 157 -3.70 -25.81 2.30
C GLU A 157 -4.51 -25.98 3.57
N LYS A 158 -3.91 -25.62 4.72
CA LYS A 158 -4.56 -25.69 6.03
C LYS A 158 -5.10 -24.31 6.45
N TYR A 159 -6.40 -24.26 6.74
CA TYR A 159 -7.06 -23.06 7.24
C TYR A 159 -7.41 -23.24 8.72
N ILE A 160 -7.04 -22.27 9.53
CA ILE A 160 -7.17 -22.29 11.00
C ILE A 160 -8.11 -21.16 11.40
N SER A 161 -9.07 -21.46 12.29
CA SER A 161 -10.02 -20.46 12.75
C SER A 161 -9.39 -19.47 13.72
N VAL A 162 -9.61 -18.18 13.47
CA VAL A 162 -9.26 -17.12 14.40
C VAL A 162 -10.39 -16.96 15.40
N PRO A 163 -10.12 -16.94 16.72
CA PRO A 163 -11.15 -16.90 17.75
C PRO A 163 -11.73 -15.48 17.94
N VAL A 164 -12.06 -14.80 16.85
CA VAL A 164 -12.70 -13.49 16.85
C VAL A 164 -13.82 -13.42 15.82
N SER A 165 -14.90 -12.75 16.16
CA SER A 165 -15.94 -12.50 15.17
C SER A 165 -15.40 -11.57 14.08
N TYR A 166 -15.37 -12.05 12.83
CA TYR A 166 -14.91 -11.28 11.68
C TYR A 166 -15.65 -9.94 11.52
N SER A 167 -16.91 -9.85 11.96
CA SER A 167 -17.70 -8.63 11.92
C SER A 167 -17.07 -7.46 12.69
N TYR A 168 -16.19 -7.74 13.64
CA TYR A 168 -15.45 -6.70 14.37
C TYR A 168 -14.28 -6.12 13.58
N LEU A 169 -13.78 -6.85 12.60
CA LEU A 169 -12.61 -6.54 11.80
C LEU A 169 -12.95 -6.01 10.42
N LEU A 170 -14.20 -6.14 9.96
CA LEU A 170 -14.60 -5.69 8.62
C LEU A 170 -14.52 -4.18 8.47
N TYR A 171 -14.15 -3.75 7.27
CA TYR A 171 -14.17 -2.34 6.87
C TYR A 171 -15.59 -1.76 7.00
N GLU A 172 -16.59 -2.49 6.46
CA GLU A 172 -18.01 -2.18 6.62
C GLU A 172 -18.76 -3.44 7.05
N PRO A 173 -19.37 -3.46 8.26
CA PRO A 173 -19.92 -4.70 8.86
C PRO A 173 -21.01 -5.41 8.05
N ASN A 174 -21.66 -4.72 7.12
CA ASN A 174 -22.82 -5.26 6.42
C ASN A 174 -22.62 -5.51 4.92
N SER A 175 -21.47 -5.13 4.35
CA SER A 175 -21.27 -5.20 2.90
C SER A 175 -19.88 -5.68 2.48
N SER A 176 -18.90 -5.69 3.37
CA SER A 176 -17.51 -6.05 3.06
C SER A 176 -17.14 -7.42 3.61
N THR A 177 -16.38 -8.18 2.83
CA THR A 177 -15.65 -9.37 3.26
C THR A 177 -14.16 -9.07 3.46
N THR A 178 -13.78 -7.80 3.38
CA THR A 178 -12.40 -7.33 3.50
C THR A 178 -12.16 -6.79 4.89
N LEU A 179 -11.08 -7.22 5.53
CA LEU A 179 -10.65 -6.67 6.81
C LEU A 179 -10.16 -5.24 6.64
N LYS A 180 -10.28 -4.44 7.70
CA LYS A 180 -9.68 -3.10 7.72
C LYS A 180 -8.17 -3.21 7.55
N GLU A 181 -7.62 -2.51 6.58
CA GLU A 181 -6.18 -2.42 6.39
C GLU A 181 -5.50 -1.88 7.66
N GLY A 182 -4.32 -2.43 7.95
CA GLY A 182 -3.59 -2.10 9.18
C GLY A 182 -4.10 -2.82 10.44
N SER A 183 -5.36 -3.28 10.47
CA SER A 183 -5.92 -3.96 11.64
C SER A 183 -5.39 -5.37 11.87
N TYR A 184 -4.57 -5.88 10.97
CA TYR A 184 -4.01 -7.22 11.05
C TYR A 184 -2.59 -7.30 10.49
N MET A 185 -1.86 -8.30 10.96
CA MET A 185 -0.58 -8.75 10.45
C MET A 185 -0.59 -10.27 10.44
N ILE A 186 -0.20 -10.89 9.32
CA ILE A 186 -0.17 -12.34 9.18
C ILE A 186 1.18 -12.73 8.59
N THR A 187 2.02 -13.34 9.41
CA THR A 187 3.31 -13.91 9.00
C THR A 187 3.43 -15.33 9.56
N THR A 188 4.44 -16.08 9.14
CA THR A 188 4.71 -17.42 9.67
C THR A 188 5.22 -17.41 11.11
N GLU A 189 5.70 -16.27 11.59
CA GLU A 189 6.24 -16.11 12.95
C GLU A 189 5.22 -15.49 13.91
N LYS A 190 4.42 -14.54 13.42
CA LYS A 190 3.46 -13.79 14.24
C LYS A 190 2.21 -13.48 13.44
N THR A 191 1.06 -13.76 14.00
CA THR A 191 -0.23 -13.31 13.47
C THR A 191 -0.95 -12.52 14.53
N ALA A 192 -1.47 -11.35 14.17
CA ALA A 192 -2.19 -10.48 15.09
C ALA A 192 -3.36 -9.78 14.40
N PHE A 193 -4.45 -9.59 15.15
CA PHE A 193 -5.62 -8.81 14.75
C PHE A 193 -5.98 -7.86 15.87
N VAL A 194 -6.23 -6.59 15.51
CA VAL A 194 -6.70 -5.56 16.45
C VAL A 194 -8.13 -5.18 16.09
N TYR A 195 -9.00 -5.19 17.09
CA TYR A 195 -10.43 -4.94 16.91
C TYR A 195 -11.04 -4.26 18.14
N GLY A 196 -12.32 -3.98 18.05
CA GLY A 196 -13.08 -3.40 19.16
C GLY A 196 -13.02 -1.88 19.18
N GLY A 197 -12.93 -1.29 20.37
CA GLY A 197 -12.99 0.15 20.55
C GLY A 197 -14.29 0.78 20.07
N LYS A 198 -15.37 0.02 20.00
CA LYS A 198 -16.67 0.45 19.46
C LYS A 198 -17.84 -0.22 20.18
N THR A 199 -19.03 0.32 19.98
CA THR A 199 -20.27 -0.29 20.45
C THR A 199 -20.94 -1.02 19.30
N VAL A 200 -21.18 -2.31 19.46
CA VAL A 200 -21.86 -3.17 18.50
C VAL A 200 -23.08 -3.79 19.16
N ASN A 201 -24.27 -3.61 18.60
CA ASN A 201 -25.55 -4.14 19.15
C ASN A 201 -25.73 -3.84 20.66
N ASN A 202 -25.47 -2.60 21.06
CA ASN A 202 -25.47 -2.14 22.46
C ASN A 202 -24.42 -2.80 23.39
N THR A 203 -23.51 -3.59 22.85
CA THR A 203 -22.37 -4.16 23.58
C THR A 203 -21.14 -3.32 23.33
N LYS A 204 -20.50 -2.85 24.39
CA LYS A 204 -19.24 -2.14 24.34
C LYS A 204 -18.11 -3.15 24.18
N ILE A 205 -17.40 -3.09 23.06
CA ILE A 205 -16.25 -3.93 22.78
C ILE A 205 -14.99 -3.09 23.03
N PRO A 206 -14.15 -3.42 24.01
CA PRO A 206 -12.89 -2.70 24.25
C PRO A 206 -11.92 -2.88 23.08
N VAL A 207 -10.93 -2.02 22.99
CA VAL A 207 -9.82 -2.24 22.06
C VAL A 207 -9.07 -3.48 22.50
N THR A 208 -8.97 -4.44 21.61
CA THR A 208 -8.47 -5.77 21.91
C THR A 208 -7.53 -6.24 20.80
N VAL A 209 -6.41 -6.87 21.16
CA VAL A 209 -5.57 -7.61 20.24
C VAL A 209 -5.72 -9.10 20.49
N VAL A 210 -5.83 -9.87 19.43
CA VAL A 210 -5.71 -11.33 19.45
C VAL A 210 -4.51 -11.71 18.57
N TYR A 211 -3.64 -12.57 19.10
CA TYR A 211 -2.43 -12.94 18.39
C TYR A 211 -2.05 -14.41 18.59
N SER A 212 -1.19 -14.90 17.70
CA SER A 212 -0.61 -16.23 17.73
C SER A 212 0.85 -16.17 17.30
N ASP A 213 1.70 -16.93 17.99
CA ASP A 213 3.13 -17.11 17.71
C ASP A 213 3.45 -18.47 17.11
N ASP A 214 2.46 -19.33 16.94
CA ASP A 214 2.58 -20.72 16.54
C ASP A 214 1.68 -21.07 15.35
N LYS A 215 1.53 -20.14 14.43
CA LYS A 215 0.73 -20.30 13.21
C LYS A 215 -0.74 -20.65 13.49
N GLY A 216 -1.29 -20.04 14.53
CA GLY A 216 -2.70 -20.18 14.87
C GLY A 216 -3.06 -21.46 15.63
N GLU A 217 -2.08 -22.25 16.11
CA GLU A 217 -2.37 -23.40 16.96
C GLU A 217 -2.89 -22.94 18.33
N ASN A 218 -2.31 -21.88 18.88
CA ASN A 218 -2.77 -21.24 20.09
C ASN A 218 -2.99 -19.74 19.86
N TRP A 219 -3.98 -19.19 20.52
CA TRP A 219 -4.35 -17.77 20.43
C TRP A 219 -4.39 -17.14 21.82
N THR A 220 -3.78 -15.98 21.93
CA THR A 220 -3.81 -15.14 23.11
C THR A 220 -4.61 -13.88 22.82
N THR A 221 -5.41 -13.44 23.78
CA THR A 221 -6.22 -12.22 23.66
C THR A 221 -5.84 -11.28 24.79
N CYS A 222 -5.54 -10.02 24.45
CA CYS A 222 -5.23 -8.96 25.39
C CYS A 222 -6.14 -7.75 25.17
N GLU A 223 -6.87 -7.33 26.21
CA GLU A 223 -7.65 -6.09 26.21
C GLU A 223 -6.70 -4.92 26.46
N LEU A 224 -6.64 -3.95 25.52
CA LEU A 224 -5.73 -2.81 25.60
C LEU A 224 -6.35 -1.63 26.34
N ASP A 225 -7.60 -1.27 25.99
CA ASP A 225 -8.24 -0.07 26.52
C ASP A 225 -9.77 -0.13 26.40
N LYS A 226 -10.44 0.62 27.26
CA LYS A 226 -11.90 0.77 27.28
C LYS A 226 -12.38 1.98 26.47
N ILE A 227 -11.76 2.23 25.32
CA ILE A 227 -12.21 3.21 24.35
C ILE A 227 -13.25 2.56 23.45
N TYR A 228 -14.29 3.32 23.07
CA TYR A 228 -15.42 2.80 22.30
C TYR A 228 -15.76 3.64 21.07
N THR A 229 -14.77 4.38 20.56
CA THR A 229 -14.91 5.28 19.39
C THR A 229 -13.80 5.09 18.36
N ALA A 230 -13.07 3.96 18.42
CA ALA A 230 -12.00 3.68 17.49
C ALA A 230 -12.55 3.37 16.08
N ASP A 231 -11.96 3.99 15.07
CA ASP A 231 -12.32 3.83 13.66
C ASP A 231 -11.11 3.48 12.77
N TYR A 232 -9.90 3.68 13.28
CA TYR A 232 -8.65 3.31 12.62
C TYR A 232 -7.83 2.36 13.50
N TYR A 233 -7.16 1.38 12.87
CA TYR A 233 -6.27 0.44 13.54
C TYR A 233 -5.02 0.22 12.71
N TYR A 234 -3.90 0.05 13.41
CA TYR A 234 -2.64 -0.40 12.84
C TYR A 234 -1.96 -1.33 13.85
N VAL A 235 -1.43 -2.46 13.40
CA VAL A 235 -0.64 -3.38 14.21
C VAL A 235 0.58 -3.83 13.43
N LYS A 236 1.73 -3.82 14.10
CA LYS A 236 2.97 -4.35 13.54
C LYS A 236 3.84 -4.90 14.66
N PHE A 237 4.35 -6.11 14.48
CA PHE A 237 5.46 -6.66 15.24
C PHE A 237 6.73 -6.52 14.40
N PHE A 238 7.83 -6.14 15.04
CA PHE A 238 9.14 -5.96 14.42
C PHE A 238 9.99 -7.21 14.59
N ASP A 239 9.72 -7.94 15.65
CA ASP A 239 10.33 -9.23 16.03
C ASP A 239 9.36 -9.99 16.94
N SER A 240 9.82 -11.08 17.59
CA SER A 240 9.01 -11.89 18.52
C SER A 240 8.46 -11.10 19.71
N ASP A 241 9.21 -10.10 20.19
CA ASP A 241 8.95 -9.43 21.46
C ASP A 241 8.36 -8.03 21.27
N ASN A 242 8.84 -7.31 20.24
CA ASN A 242 8.55 -5.89 20.06
C ASN A 242 7.46 -5.65 19.04
N GLY A 243 6.45 -4.88 19.42
CA GLY A 243 5.34 -4.52 18.54
C GLY A 243 4.73 -3.17 18.89
N VAL A 244 3.95 -2.64 17.95
CA VAL A 244 3.21 -1.39 18.08
C VAL A 244 1.77 -1.58 17.62
N ILE A 245 0.85 -0.94 18.33
CA ILE A 245 -0.55 -0.79 17.91
C ILE A 245 -0.89 0.69 17.94
N VAL A 246 -1.57 1.16 16.88
CA VAL A 246 -2.15 2.50 16.83
C VAL A 246 -3.66 2.39 16.64
N CYS A 247 -4.41 3.06 17.50
CA CYS A 247 -5.84 3.22 17.37
C CYS A 247 -6.16 4.69 17.12
N GLY A 248 -6.83 4.99 16.01
CA GLY A 248 -7.36 6.31 15.71
C GLY A 248 -8.81 6.43 16.15
N TYR A 249 -9.23 7.65 16.50
CA TYR A 249 -10.57 7.96 16.96
C TYR A 249 -11.21 9.04 16.11
N ALA A 250 -12.48 8.89 15.82
CA ALA A 250 -13.26 10.02 15.32
C ALA A 250 -13.17 11.16 16.34
N LYS A 251 -12.84 12.37 15.85
CA LYS A 251 -12.67 13.55 16.67
C LYS A 251 -13.94 13.79 17.51
N SER A 252 -13.85 13.55 18.79
CA SER A 252 -14.90 13.91 19.75
C SER A 252 -14.68 15.36 20.17
N ASN A 253 -15.76 16.11 20.38
CA ASN A 253 -15.70 17.49 20.86
C ASN A 253 -15.07 17.60 22.27
N ASP A 254 -14.87 16.49 22.96
CA ASP A 254 -14.46 16.46 24.37
C ASP A 254 -13.00 16.04 24.57
N THR A 255 -12.29 15.53 23.55
CA THR A 255 -10.89 15.12 23.66
C THR A 255 -10.05 15.66 22.51
N ASN A 256 -8.88 16.21 22.85
CA ASN A 256 -7.90 16.62 21.84
C ASN A 256 -7.09 15.45 21.26
N GLU A 257 -7.32 14.22 21.76
CA GLU A 257 -6.65 13.03 21.27
C GLU A 257 -7.35 12.52 20.00
N SER A 258 -6.57 12.39 18.91
CA SER A 258 -7.03 11.78 17.66
C SER A 258 -6.60 10.31 17.54
N SER A 259 -5.68 9.86 18.40
CA SER A 259 -5.15 8.49 18.39
C SER A 259 -4.47 8.13 19.69
N ARG A 260 -4.24 6.84 19.90
CA ARG A 260 -3.45 6.30 20.99
C ARG A 260 -2.49 5.24 20.47
N ILE A 261 -1.27 5.25 20.98
CA ILE A 261 -0.18 4.40 20.57
C ILE A 261 0.18 3.49 21.74
N TYR A 262 0.22 2.21 21.47
CA TYR A 262 0.60 1.18 22.42
C TYR A 262 1.86 0.48 21.91
N SER A 263 2.76 0.11 22.81
CA SER A 263 3.91 -0.74 22.51
C SER A 263 3.96 -1.96 23.42
N THR A 264 4.52 -3.03 22.92
CA THR A 264 4.87 -4.22 23.68
C THR A 264 6.36 -4.51 23.53
N SER A 265 6.95 -5.11 24.57
CA SER A 265 8.33 -5.64 24.58
C SER A 265 8.39 -7.08 25.10
N ASN A 266 7.22 -7.74 25.17
CA ASN A 266 7.08 -9.12 25.63
C ASN A 266 6.15 -9.94 24.72
N GLY A 267 6.20 -9.70 23.43
CA GLY A 267 5.47 -10.47 22.43
C GLY A 267 3.96 -10.22 22.40
N GLY A 268 3.47 -9.18 23.05
CA GLY A 268 2.03 -8.85 23.11
C GLY A 268 1.31 -9.35 24.36
N GLU A 269 2.02 -9.96 25.32
CA GLU A 269 1.44 -10.36 26.60
C GLU A 269 0.90 -9.15 27.40
N SER A 270 1.59 -8.02 27.30
CA SER A 270 1.15 -6.75 27.83
C SER A 270 1.52 -5.58 26.90
N TRP A 271 0.77 -4.50 27.01
CA TRP A 271 0.89 -3.31 26.19
C TRP A 271 0.88 -2.06 27.04
N ASP A 272 1.86 -1.20 26.84
CA ASP A 272 1.95 0.10 27.50
C ASP A 272 1.52 1.21 26.54
N ILE A 273 0.81 2.20 27.07
CA ILE A 273 0.50 3.43 26.32
C ILE A 273 1.77 4.25 26.20
N VAL A 274 2.24 4.45 24.97
CA VAL A 274 3.45 5.24 24.69
C VAL A 274 3.15 6.71 24.54
N GLY A 275 2.04 7.03 23.85
CA GLY A 275 1.65 8.40 23.54
C GLY A 275 0.41 8.50 22.68
N SER A 276 0.19 9.69 22.15
CA SER A 276 -0.86 10.02 21.19
C SER A 276 -0.23 10.63 19.95
N GLY A 277 -0.76 10.32 18.79
CA GLY A 277 -0.38 11.03 17.57
C GLY A 277 -0.76 12.51 17.61
N PRO A 278 -0.24 13.32 16.68
CA PRO A 278 -0.63 14.73 16.57
C PRO A 278 -2.16 14.89 16.44
N ALA A 279 -2.72 15.81 17.24
CA ALA A 279 -4.14 16.10 17.22
C ALA A 279 -4.50 16.99 16.02
N THR A 280 -4.45 16.46 14.81
CA THR A 280 -4.69 17.22 13.58
C THR A 280 -6.05 16.92 12.99
N ASN A 281 -6.23 15.72 12.43
CA ASN A 281 -7.43 15.28 11.72
C ASN A 281 -7.55 13.75 11.79
N ILE A 282 -8.41 13.16 10.96
CA ILE A 282 -8.59 11.70 10.84
C ILE A 282 -7.32 11.07 10.29
N ILE A 283 -6.85 9.99 10.90
CA ILE A 283 -5.73 9.20 10.38
C ILE A 283 -6.14 8.51 9.09
N LYS A 284 -5.33 8.70 8.04
CA LYS A 284 -5.45 8.00 6.76
C LYS A 284 -4.54 6.78 6.69
N GLY A 285 -3.37 6.87 7.30
CA GLY A 285 -2.42 5.78 7.31
C GLY A 285 -1.32 5.95 8.34
N VAL A 286 -0.83 4.83 8.82
CA VAL A 286 0.33 4.74 9.71
C VAL A 286 1.28 3.71 9.14
N VAL A 287 2.56 4.03 9.14
CA VAL A 287 3.62 3.11 8.72
C VAL A 287 4.78 3.21 9.71
N TYR A 288 5.14 2.12 10.36
CA TYR A 288 6.35 2.03 11.16
C TYR A 288 7.43 1.29 10.38
N VAL A 289 8.63 1.85 10.32
CA VAL A 289 9.82 1.25 9.68
C VAL A 289 10.72 0.56 10.70
N SER A 290 10.61 0.92 11.97
CA SER A 290 11.21 0.23 13.12
C SER A 290 10.39 0.54 14.37
N SER A 291 10.73 -0.05 15.52
CA SER A 291 10.10 0.24 16.82
C SER A 291 10.09 1.73 17.17
N ASP A 292 11.10 2.46 16.75
CA ASP A 292 11.27 3.87 17.10
C ASP A 292 10.73 4.82 16.02
N VAL A 293 10.80 4.41 14.74
CA VAL A 293 10.52 5.29 13.61
C VAL A 293 9.20 4.94 12.94
N GLY A 294 8.27 5.88 12.97
CA GLY A 294 6.96 5.75 12.36
C GLY A 294 6.49 7.04 11.67
N PHE A 295 5.59 6.87 10.70
CA PHE A 295 4.96 7.95 9.94
C PHE A 295 3.46 7.90 10.11
N PHE A 296 2.85 9.05 10.33
CA PHE A 296 1.42 9.24 10.50
C PHE A 296 0.90 10.21 9.45
N CYS A 297 0.06 9.72 8.57
CA CYS A 297 -0.60 10.49 7.52
C CYS A 297 -2.05 10.76 7.92
N TYR A 298 -2.47 12.02 7.83
CA TYR A 298 -3.80 12.48 8.20
C TYR A 298 -4.58 12.96 6.97
N ASP A 299 -5.89 13.04 7.10
CA ASP A 299 -6.72 13.68 6.10
C ASP A 299 -6.30 15.14 5.93
N TYR A 300 -6.02 15.53 4.67
CA TYR A 300 -5.61 16.90 4.38
C TYR A 300 -6.81 17.84 4.34
N VAL A 301 -6.67 18.96 4.99
CA VAL A 301 -7.63 20.08 4.92
C VAL A 301 -6.89 21.31 4.44
N GLU A 302 -7.48 22.05 3.51
CA GLU A 302 -6.89 23.28 2.97
C GLU A 302 -6.48 24.24 4.09
N GLY A 303 -5.25 24.73 4.02
CA GLY A 303 -4.65 25.57 5.05
C GLY A 303 -3.85 24.83 6.12
N MET A 304 -3.77 23.49 6.07
CA MET A 304 -2.81 22.76 6.89
C MET A 304 -1.39 22.95 6.34
N ASP A 305 -0.43 23.15 7.25
CA ASP A 305 0.99 23.22 6.88
C ASP A 305 1.55 21.86 6.42
N SER A 306 1.04 20.78 6.99
CA SER A 306 1.40 19.40 6.65
C SER A 306 0.34 18.45 7.20
N ASN A 307 0.07 17.37 6.45
CA ASN A 307 -0.72 16.23 6.92
C ASN A 307 0.13 15.00 7.22
N LEU A 308 1.45 15.10 7.14
CA LEU A 308 2.38 14.00 7.37
C LEU A 308 3.35 14.31 8.52
N TYR A 309 3.41 13.42 9.48
CA TYR A 309 4.24 13.51 10.67
C TYR A 309 5.10 12.27 10.85
N LYS A 310 6.26 12.46 11.48
CA LYS A 310 7.22 11.40 11.82
C LYS A 310 7.44 11.36 13.31
N THR A 311 7.61 10.19 13.86
CA THR A 311 8.17 9.93 15.18
C THR A 311 9.51 9.23 15.04
N ASP A 312 10.46 9.56 15.92
CA ASP A 312 11.77 8.92 16.04
C ASP A 312 11.98 8.27 17.43
N ASP A 313 10.93 8.21 18.24
CA ASP A 313 10.96 7.73 19.62
C ASP A 313 9.78 6.79 19.95
N GLY A 314 9.28 6.09 18.93
CA GLY A 314 8.22 5.10 19.05
C GLY A 314 6.82 5.68 19.22
N GLY A 315 6.64 6.99 19.04
CA GLY A 315 5.33 7.65 19.16
C GLY A 315 5.18 8.52 20.40
N LYS A 316 6.26 8.82 21.12
CA LYS A 316 6.24 9.75 22.25
C LYS A 316 6.17 11.19 21.79
N THR A 317 6.95 11.51 20.73
CA THR A 317 6.96 12.85 20.12
C THR A 317 6.85 12.76 18.60
N PHE A 318 6.40 13.84 17.97
CA PHE A 318 6.20 13.93 16.54
C PHE A 318 6.71 15.24 15.98
N ALA A 319 7.29 15.16 14.79
CA ALA A 319 7.67 16.31 13.97
C ALA A 319 7.00 16.23 12.59
N LYS A 320 6.71 17.37 11.97
CA LYS A 320 6.27 17.43 10.59
C LYS A 320 7.37 16.90 9.67
N VAL A 321 7.01 16.11 8.66
CA VAL A 321 7.96 15.74 7.62
C VAL A 321 8.19 16.96 6.73
N MET A 322 9.44 17.40 6.66
CA MET A 322 9.85 18.54 5.84
C MET A 322 10.48 18.00 4.55
N LEU A 323 9.96 18.45 3.42
CA LEU A 323 10.45 18.09 2.09
C LEU A 323 10.98 19.34 1.41
N GLU A 324 12.10 19.22 0.67
CA GLU A 324 12.67 20.36 -0.05
C GLU A 324 11.75 20.73 -1.23
N GLU A 325 11.45 22.03 -1.33
CA GLU A 325 10.71 22.57 -2.48
C GLU A 325 11.56 22.50 -3.74
N GLN A 326 10.90 22.33 -4.88
CA GLN A 326 11.53 22.27 -6.19
C GLN A 326 11.04 23.42 -7.07
N GLU A 327 11.75 23.71 -8.14
CA GLU A 327 11.28 24.65 -9.14
C GLU A 327 10.17 24.01 -9.99
N LEU A 328 9.11 24.76 -10.24
CA LEU A 328 8.02 24.33 -11.13
C LEU A 328 8.29 24.83 -12.55
N ASP A 329 7.97 23.99 -13.52
CA ASP A 329 7.93 24.43 -14.91
C ASP A 329 6.71 25.35 -15.12
N SER A 330 6.97 26.63 -15.27
CA SER A 330 5.93 27.65 -15.45
C SER A 330 5.11 27.46 -16.74
N SER A 331 5.61 26.71 -17.73
CA SER A 331 4.86 26.41 -18.94
C SER A 331 3.70 25.44 -18.71
N ALA A 332 3.78 24.63 -17.68
CA ALA A 332 2.77 23.64 -17.32
C ALA A 332 1.60 24.22 -16.47
N ALA A 333 1.72 25.44 -16.00
CA ALA A 333 0.70 26.09 -15.18
C ALA A 333 -0.50 26.62 -16.00
N ASN A 334 -0.41 26.69 -17.33
CA ASN A 334 -1.50 27.17 -18.19
C ASN A 334 -1.49 26.47 -19.56
N PRO A 335 -2.00 25.24 -19.68
CA PRO A 335 -2.02 24.49 -20.95
C PRO A 335 -3.02 25.05 -21.97
N GLN A 336 -3.93 25.95 -21.58
CA GLN A 336 -4.84 26.65 -22.51
C GLN A 336 -4.49 28.13 -22.56
N GLY A 337 -3.70 28.50 -23.57
CA GLY A 337 -3.41 29.90 -23.88
C GLY A 337 -4.66 30.71 -24.16
N GLN A 338 -5.38 31.10 -23.12
CA GLN A 338 -6.31 32.21 -23.18
C GLN A 338 -5.48 33.49 -23.02
N GLU A 339 -5.12 34.09 -24.16
CA GLU A 339 -4.79 35.48 -24.21
C GLU A 339 -5.98 36.26 -23.62
N THR A 340 -5.88 36.62 -22.34
CA THR A 340 -6.77 37.64 -21.79
C THR A 340 -6.38 38.95 -22.43
N GLU A 341 -7.18 39.42 -23.41
CA GLU A 341 -7.14 40.79 -23.90
C GLU A 341 -7.23 41.71 -22.69
N THR A 342 -6.13 42.34 -22.35
CA THR A 342 -6.06 43.42 -21.37
C THR A 342 -6.80 44.64 -21.95
N LYS A 343 -8.06 44.80 -21.54
CA LYS A 343 -8.68 46.13 -21.61
C LYS A 343 -8.01 47.01 -20.57
N THR A 344 -7.16 47.91 -21.04
CA THR A 344 -6.61 49.00 -20.27
C THR A 344 -7.76 49.92 -19.84
N ASP A 345 -8.11 49.83 -18.57
CA ASP A 345 -8.81 50.92 -17.88
C ASP A 345 -7.90 51.49 -16.78
N SER A 346 -7.62 52.74 -16.90
CA SER A 346 -6.70 53.51 -16.11
C SER A 346 -7.25 53.76 -14.71
N GLY A 347 -6.64 53.12 -13.68
CA GLY A 347 -6.92 53.54 -12.31
C GLY A 347 -6.52 52.55 -11.24
N LYS A 348 -5.29 52.71 -10.72
CA LYS A 348 -4.80 52.32 -9.38
C LYS A 348 -4.64 50.87 -9.01
N ASN A 349 -3.41 50.60 -8.61
CA ASN A 349 -2.83 49.44 -7.92
C ASN A 349 -2.61 48.21 -8.79
N GLY A 350 -1.45 48.18 -9.45
CA GLY A 350 -0.90 47.00 -10.07
C GLY A 350 -0.69 45.93 -9.00
N ILE A 351 -1.50 44.90 -9.05
CA ILE A 351 -1.14 43.57 -8.56
C ILE A 351 -0.17 43.06 -9.61
N ASP A 352 1.07 42.91 -9.23
CA ASP A 352 2.13 42.33 -10.06
C ASP A 352 1.68 40.91 -10.43
N SER A 353 1.29 40.72 -11.69
CA SER A 353 0.77 39.44 -12.21
C SER A 353 1.88 38.41 -12.48
N SER A 354 3.01 38.52 -11.77
CA SER A 354 4.12 37.59 -11.80
C SER A 354 4.33 36.87 -10.45
N GLU A 355 3.29 36.55 -9.71
CA GLU A 355 3.48 35.56 -8.64
C GLU A 355 3.76 34.22 -9.31
N GLN A 356 5.02 33.90 -9.38
CA GLN A 356 5.48 32.60 -9.83
C GLN A 356 4.91 31.54 -8.89
N LEU A 357 4.13 30.59 -9.44
CA LEU A 357 3.52 29.52 -8.69
C LEU A 357 4.60 28.76 -7.92
N ARG A 358 4.47 28.68 -6.59
CA ARG A 358 5.45 28.00 -5.76
C ARG A 358 5.13 26.52 -5.65
N TRP A 359 6.16 25.71 -5.43
CA TRP A 359 6.04 24.26 -5.23
C TRP A 359 5.04 23.90 -4.14
N SER A 360 5.13 24.54 -2.99
CA SER A 360 4.24 24.35 -1.83
C SER A 360 2.80 24.80 -2.09
N ASP A 361 2.56 25.64 -3.09
CA ASP A 361 1.21 26.01 -3.49
C ASP A 361 0.54 24.93 -4.37
N VAL A 362 1.34 24.07 -4.99
CA VAL A 362 0.89 22.97 -5.87
C VAL A 362 0.80 21.67 -5.11
N TYR A 363 1.89 21.21 -4.54
CA TYR A 363 2.00 19.89 -3.91
C TYR A 363 1.84 20.01 -2.40
N LYS A 364 0.61 19.80 -1.92
CA LYS A 364 0.20 20.09 -0.54
C LYS A 364 -0.15 18.86 0.27
N GLU A 365 -0.71 17.83 -0.37
CA GLU A 365 -1.27 16.67 0.29
C GLU A 365 -0.34 15.48 0.17
N ALA A 366 0.25 15.07 1.28
CA ALA A 366 1.00 13.82 1.35
C ALA A 366 0.05 12.63 1.39
N LEU A 367 0.38 11.60 0.61
CA LEU A 367 -0.24 10.29 0.75
C LEU A 367 0.52 9.49 1.82
N THR A 368 -0.11 8.44 2.35
CA THR A 368 0.52 7.52 3.29
C THR A 368 1.83 6.99 2.69
N PRO A 369 2.97 7.11 3.40
CA PRO A 369 4.23 6.63 2.90
C PRO A 369 4.19 5.14 2.59
N VAL A 370 4.89 4.74 1.54
CA VAL A 370 5.09 3.34 1.18
C VAL A 370 6.52 2.97 1.48
N VAL A 371 6.72 1.86 2.16
CA VAL A 371 8.05 1.31 2.43
C VAL A 371 8.22 0.11 1.52
N ASP A 372 9.20 0.19 0.64
CA ASP A 372 9.54 -0.97 -0.15
C ASP A 372 10.38 -1.96 0.66
N SER A 373 10.64 -3.07 0.07
CA SER A 373 11.38 -4.15 0.67
C SER A 373 12.86 -3.83 0.91
N THR A 374 13.41 -2.76 0.30
CA THR A 374 14.77 -2.27 0.58
C THR A 374 14.82 -1.30 1.77
N GLY A 375 13.65 -1.05 2.44
CA GLY A 375 13.51 -0.02 3.48
C GLY A 375 13.52 1.39 2.91
N ILE A 376 13.48 1.55 1.57
CA ILE A 376 13.29 2.86 0.96
C ILE A 376 11.86 3.28 1.21
N ILE A 377 11.73 4.44 1.82
CA ILE A 377 10.44 5.06 2.09
C ILE A 377 10.13 6.00 0.95
N THR A 378 8.97 5.83 0.33
CA THR A 378 8.49 6.71 -0.74
C THR A 378 7.31 7.53 -0.24
N ILE A 379 7.36 8.84 -0.46
CA ILE A 379 6.25 9.78 -0.25
C ILE A 379 5.81 10.34 -1.60
N TYR A 380 4.51 10.41 -1.80
CA TYR A 380 3.91 11.15 -2.89
C TYR A 380 3.16 12.35 -2.32
N LEU A 381 3.46 13.54 -2.86
CA LEU A 381 2.68 14.74 -2.61
C LEU A 381 1.75 14.98 -3.78
N THR A 382 0.46 15.00 -3.54
CA THR A 382 -0.58 15.32 -4.52
C THR A 382 -0.95 16.79 -4.43
N GLN A 383 -1.71 17.27 -5.41
CA GLN A 383 -2.10 18.67 -5.49
C GLN A 383 -3.36 19.00 -4.66
N GLY A 384 -3.98 18.01 -4.05
CA GLY A 384 -5.25 18.17 -3.35
C GLY A 384 -6.44 18.37 -4.31
N LYS A 385 -7.59 18.71 -3.73
CA LYS A 385 -8.88 18.74 -4.45
C LYS A 385 -9.01 19.84 -5.51
N ASN A 386 -8.22 20.90 -5.43
CA ASN A 386 -8.28 22.06 -6.33
C ASN A 386 -7.09 22.08 -7.31
N ALA A 387 -6.65 20.92 -7.72
CA ALA A 387 -5.50 20.72 -8.57
C ALA A 387 -5.66 21.38 -9.95
N VAL A 388 -4.73 22.26 -10.29
CA VAL A 388 -4.73 23.00 -11.58
C VAL A 388 -3.43 22.82 -12.37
N TYR A 389 -2.34 22.43 -11.72
CA TYR A 389 -1.05 22.23 -12.37
C TYR A 389 -1.08 20.90 -13.13
N ASN A 390 -0.73 20.89 -14.42
CA ASN A 390 -0.84 19.71 -15.30
C ASN A 390 -2.19 18.97 -15.15
N ASP A 391 -3.28 19.73 -15.16
CA ASP A 391 -4.66 19.21 -15.02
C ASP A 391 -4.88 18.38 -13.74
N GLY A 392 -4.06 18.60 -12.69
CA GLY A 392 -4.13 17.85 -11.46
C GLY A 392 -3.57 16.43 -11.51
N LYS A 393 -2.96 16.05 -12.63
CA LYS A 393 -2.56 14.66 -12.93
C LYS A 393 -1.14 14.30 -12.49
N THR A 394 -0.50 15.14 -11.71
CA THR A 394 0.88 14.87 -11.26
C THR A 394 1.00 14.87 -9.75
N ALA A 395 1.87 14.00 -9.24
CA ALA A 395 2.34 13.99 -7.86
C ALA A 395 3.86 14.14 -7.83
N ALA A 396 4.36 14.78 -6.80
CA ALA A 396 5.79 14.85 -6.53
C ALA A 396 6.22 13.63 -5.74
N LYS A 397 7.27 12.93 -6.21
CA LYS A 397 7.82 11.74 -5.57
C LYS A 397 9.10 12.06 -4.83
N TYR A 398 9.14 11.68 -3.54
CA TYR A 398 10.33 11.75 -2.70
C TYR A 398 10.68 10.38 -2.15
N GLN A 399 11.98 10.12 -1.95
CA GLN A 399 12.46 8.89 -1.35
C GLN A 399 13.47 9.15 -0.24
N SER A 400 13.46 8.28 0.76
CA SER A 400 14.43 8.24 1.84
C SER A 400 14.96 6.83 2.01
N SER A 401 16.28 6.68 2.14
CA SER A 401 16.97 5.43 2.48
C SER A 401 17.53 5.41 3.90
N ASP A 402 17.26 6.43 4.71
CA ASP A 402 17.77 6.62 6.05
C ASP A 402 16.65 6.79 7.09
N LYS A 403 15.57 6.03 6.92
CA LYS A 403 14.38 6.04 7.79
C LYS A 403 13.72 7.43 7.89
N GLY A 404 13.77 8.20 6.80
CA GLY A 404 13.14 9.53 6.73
C GLY A 404 13.92 10.61 7.46
N SER A 405 15.22 10.44 7.68
CA SER A 405 16.09 11.50 8.18
C SER A 405 16.42 12.52 7.11
N THR A 406 16.63 12.04 5.87
CA THR A 406 16.77 12.89 4.68
C THR A 406 15.85 12.41 3.56
N TRP A 407 15.46 13.32 2.68
CA TRP A 407 14.57 13.06 1.56
C TRP A 407 15.18 13.55 0.27
N LYS A 408 15.15 12.71 -0.73
CA LYS A 408 15.60 13.03 -2.09
C LYS A 408 14.38 13.15 -2.99
N TYR A 409 14.26 14.28 -3.68
CA TYR A 409 13.30 14.42 -4.76
C TYR A 409 13.68 13.51 -5.93
N ILE A 410 12.74 12.73 -6.42
CA ILE A 410 12.95 11.76 -7.50
C ILE A 410 12.38 12.30 -8.83
N GLY A 411 11.31 13.06 -8.76
CA GLY A 411 10.64 13.62 -9.94
C GLY A 411 9.14 13.77 -9.74
N GLN A 412 8.51 14.28 -10.76
CA GLN A 412 7.05 14.26 -10.88
C GLN A 412 6.63 12.93 -11.51
N VAL A 413 5.56 12.38 -11.02
CA VAL A 413 4.94 11.16 -11.56
C VAL A 413 3.52 11.47 -11.99
N GLU A 414 3.10 10.90 -13.10
CA GLU A 414 1.73 11.04 -13.59
C GLU A 414 0.79 10.20 -12.73
N ILE A 415 -0.26 10.83 -12.21
CA ILE A 415 -1.38 10.13 -11.57
C ILE A 415 -2.30 9.71 -12.71
N LYS A 416 -2.38 8.43 -12.98
CA LYS A 416 -3.34 7.88 -13.95
C LYS A 416 -4.65 7.61 -13.22
N ASP A 417 -5.71 8.26 -13.72
CA ASP A 417 -7.09 8.00 -13.29
C ASP A 417 -7.51 6.54 -13.49
#